data_24be55ee25fac13245c0a30156983f99
#
_entry.id   24be55ee25fac13245c0a30156983f99
#
_cell.length_a   1.000
_cell.length_b   1.000
_cell.length_c   1.000
_cell.angle_alpha   90.00
_cell.angle_beta   90.00
_cell.angle_gamma   90.00
#
_symmetry.space_group_name_H-M   'P 1'
#
loop_
_entity.id
_entity.type
_entity.pdbx_description
1 polymer ?
#
loop_
_entity_poly.entity_id
_entity_poly.type
_entity_poly.pdbx_seq_one_letter_code
_entity_poly.pdbx_strand_id
1 'polypeptide(L)'
;MAKKLFGYHPILTDDNNSVVIRGARENNLKEVDVSIPRNALVVFSGVSGSGKSSLAFGTIYAEAQRRYFESVAPYARRLIDQVGVPDVDAIDGLPPAVALQQQRGASNARSSVGSVTTLSSLVRMMYSRAGAYPAGQPMLYAEDFSPNTPQGACPSCHGLGHIYEVTETLMVPDPSLSIREKAIASWPPAWHGQNLRDILVTLGYDIDTPWKNLPAEDRQWILFTEDTPTVPVFPGLSPEDTREAVRKKMTPGYMGTFTGARRYVLHTFASTQSALMRKRVSRFMEGKLCPVCHGKRLKSESLSVTFAGVDIGEFMQMPLDQLAELLLPISRGDFSAHHAGADADRDITRRDLTERAASGKAVHSDNADVCRTSALSEEKRLAAQRLTGGVMARLYQLQKLGLGYLTLDRATPTLSAGELQRLRLATQLSSMLFGVVYVLDEPSAGLHPSDSKALYDALENLRDAGNSVFVVEHDLNLMRRAQWLVDVGPSAGEQGGHVLYSGI
;
A
#
# COMPACT_ATOMS: atom_id res chain seq x y z
N MET A 1 -28.00 -12.52 40.17
CA MET A 1 -27.80 -11.58 41.29
C MET A 1 -27.12 -10.26 40.86
N ALA A 2 -26.34 -10.25 39.81
CA ALA A 2 -25.64 -9.02 39.32
C ALA A 2 -26.57 -7.92 38.74
N LYS A 3 -27.69 -8.27 38.10
CA LYS A 3 -28.67 -7.28 37.55
C LYS A 3 -29.25 -6.29 38.60
N LYS A 4 -29.15 -6.54 39.89
CA LYS A 4 -29.67 -5.66 40.97
C LYS A 4 -28.64 -4.64 41.49
N LEU A 5 -27.35 -4.79 41.17
CA LEU A 5 -26.30 -3.95 41.75
C LEU A 5 -26.04 -2.64 40.99
N PHE A 6 -26.40 -2.54 39.72
CA PHE A 6 -26.07 -1.37 38.89
C PHE A 6 -27.25 -0.54 38.41
N GLY A 7 -28.49 -0.87 38.77
CA GLY A 7 -29.66 -0.01 38.60
C GLY A 7 -30.09 0.33 37.17
N TYR A 8 -29.39 -0.16 36.13
CA TYR A 8 -29.76 0.08 34.75
C TYR A 8 -30.89 -0.87 34.34
N HIS A 9 -32.06 -0.33 34.07
CA HIS A 9 -33.14 -1.02 33.37
C HIS A 9 -33.18 -0.48 31.95
N PRO A 10 -32.78 -1.28 30.91
CA PRO A 10 -32.89 -0.82 29.54
C PRO A 10 -34.35 -0.48 29.22
N ILE A 11 -34.60 0.77 28.85
CA ILE A 11 -35.87 1.13 28.22
C ILE A 11 -35.79 0.63 26.78
N LEU A 12 -36.23 -0.62 26.54
CA LEU A 12 -36.40 -1.17 25.22
C LEU A 12 -37.59 -0.49 24.58
N THR A 13 -37.37 0.64 23.91
CA THR A 13 -38.40 1.27 23.06
C THR A 13 -38.42 0.48 21.76
N ASP A 14 -39.53 -0.16 21.47
CA ASP A 14 -39.83 -0.86 20.21
C ASP A 14 -40.15 0.16 19.08
N ASP A 15 -39.43 1.27 19.04
CA ASP A 15 -39.52 2.25 17.98
C ASP A 15 -38.83 1.71 16.74
N ASN A 16 -39.54 1.76 15.60
CA ASN A 16 -39.02 1.38 14.26
C ASN A 16 -37.71 2.10 13.85
N ASN A 17 -37.20 2.98 14.71
CA ASN A 17 -35.99 3.80 14.49
C ASN A 17 -34.83 3.42 15.44
N SER A 18 -34.83 2.24 16.02
CA SER A 18 -33.77 1.77 16.92
C SER A 18 -33.20 0.43 16.49
N VAL A 19 -31.93 0.19 16.82
CA VAL A 19 -31.30 -1.13 16.81
C VAL A 19 -31.48 -1.70 18.22
N VAL A 20 -32.23 -2.80 18.34
CA VAL A 20 -32.54 -3.44 19.62
C VAL A 20 -31.75 -4.74 19.72
N ILE A 21 -30.87 -4.82 20.71
CA ILE A 21 -30.01 -5.97 20.97
C ILE A 21 -30.52 -6.69 22.21
N ARG A 22 -30.65 -8.00 22.16
CA ARG A 22 -31.08 -8.85 23.27
C ARG A 22 -30.10 -9.98 23.50
N GLY A 23 -29.67 -10.13 24.75
CA GLY A 23 -28.85 -11.26 25.20
C GLY A 23 -27.48 -11.35 24.56
N ALA A 24 -26.77 -10.21 24.33
CA ALA A 24 -25.42 -10.26 23.77
C ALA A 24 -24.40 -10.81 24.78
N ARG A 25 -23.65 -11.86 24.38
CA ARG A 25 -22.68 -12.58 25.22
C ARG A 25 -21.30 -12.69 24.57
N GLU A 26 -21.06 -11.98 23.46
CA GLU A 26 -19.80 -12.04 22.72
C GLU A 26 -18.60 -11.63 23.61
N ASN A 27 -17.56 -12.43 23.62
CA ASN A 27 -16.34 -12.30 24.45
C ASN A 27 -16.66 -12.14 25.96
N ASN A 28 -16.49 -10.92 26.51
CA ASN A 28 -16.72 -10.64 27.93
C ASN A 28 -18.09 -10.04 28.24
N LEU A 29 -18.99 -9.88 27.27
CA LEU A 29 -20.33 -9.34 27.49
C LEU A 29 -21.19 -10.26 28.39
N LYS A 30 -21.98 -9.65 29.26
CA LYS A 30 -22.78 -10.34 30.28
C LYS A 30 -24.26 -10.21 29.99
N GLU A 31 -24.75 -10.92 28.96
CA GLU A 31 -26.18 -10.97 28.61
C GLU A 31 -26.77 -9.54 28.43
N VAL A 32 -26.12 -8.78 27.55
CA VAL A 32 -26.44 -7.34 27.37
C VAL A 32 -27.70 -7.19 26.55
N ASP A 33 -28.67 -6.42 27.13
CA ASP A 33 -29.84 -5.91 26.44
C ASP A 33 -29.69 -4.41 26.30
N VAL A 34 -29.79 -3.86 25.08
CA VAL A 34 -29.68 -2.41 24.82
C VAL A 34 -30.42 -1.99 23.57
N SER A 35 -31.06 -0.81 23.61
CA SER A 35 -31.66 -0.14 22.46
C SER A 35 -30.83 1.07 22.09
N ILE A 36 -30.49 1.22 20.81
CA ILE A 36 -29.60 2.25 20.27
C ILE A 36 -30.30 2.95 19.09
N PRO A 37 -30.44 4.29 19.09
CA PRO A 37 -31.14 4.97 18.00
C PRO A 37 -30.40 4.84 16.67
N ARG A 38 -31.16 4.76 15.58
CA ARG A 38 -30.66 4.85 14.21
C ARG A 38 -30.54 6.33 13.79
N ASN A 39 -29.80 6.57 12.69
CA ASN A 39 -29.59 7.93 12.14
C ASN A 39 -29.03 8.91 13.18
N ALA A 40 -28.18 8.42 14.06
CA ALA A 40 -27.58 9.16 15.16
C ALA A 40 -26.07 8.90 15.23
N LEU A 41 -25.35 9.85 15.81
CA LEU A 41 -23.98 9.67 16.25
C LEU A 41 -24.01 9.07 17.66
N VAL A 42 -23.60 7.81 17.78
CA VAL A 42 -23.59 7.04 19.02
C VAL A 42 -22.16 6.75 19.42
N VAL A 43 -21.80 7.07 20.65
CA VAL A 43 -20.47 6.77 21.19
C VAL A 43 -20.54 5.65 22.23
N PHE A 44 -19.72 4.63 22.03
CA PHE A 44 -19.48 3.57 23.00
C PHE A 44 -18.28 3.96 23.86
N SER A 45 -18.51 4.24 25.14
CA SER A 45 -17.49 4.63 26.11
C SER A 45 -17.24 3.53 27.15
N GLY A 46 -16.24 3.74 27.99
CA GLY A 46 -15.86 2.86 29.09
C GLY A 46 -14.36 2.56 29.10
N VAL A 47 -13.88 1.88 30.15
CA VAL A 47 -12.45 1.55 30.29
C VAL A 47 -11.97 0.57 29.22
N SER A 48 -10.67 0.53 28.95
CA SER A 48 -10.11 -0.43 28.00
C SER A 48 -10.37 -1.86 28.46
N GLY A 49 -10.81 -2.73 27.53
CA GLY A 49 -11.17 -4.11 27.86
C GLY A 49 -12.54 -4.30 28.54
N SER A 50 -13.39 -3.26 28.66
CA SER A 50 -14.71 -3.35 29.26
C SER A 50 -15.78 -4.07 28.41
N GLY A 51 -15.54 -4.28 27.10
CA GLY A 51 -16.48 -4.92 26.18
C GLY A 51 -17.05 -4.00 25.10
N LYS A 52 -16.61 -2.73 24.98
CA LYS A 52 -17.06 -1.78 23.94
C LYS A 52 -16.95 -2.36 22.54
N SER A 53 -15.75 -2.82 22.18
CA SER A 53 -15.47 -3.40 20.85
C SER A 53 -16.18 -4.75 20.67
N SER A 54 -16.40 -5.52 21.75
CA SER A 54 -17.21 -6.75 21.71
C SER A 54 -18.67 -6.44 21.35
N LEU A 55 -19.23 -5.33 21.86
CA LEU A 55 -20.60 -4.91 21.53
C LEU A 55 -20.68 -4.31 20.12
N ALA A 56 -19.81 -3.33 19.80
CA ALA A 56 -19.87 -2.59 18.54
C ALA A 56 -19.42 -3.45 17.34
N PHE A 57 -18.30 -4.15 17.44
CA PHE A 57 -17.72 -4.94 16.33
C PHE A 57 -18.09 -6.42 16.44
N GLY A 58 -17.87 -7.04 17.60
CA GLY A 58 -18.12 -8.47 17.79
C GLY A 58 -19.59 -8.86 17.71
N THR A 59 -20.51 -7.95 18.05
CA THR A 59 -21.95 -8.22 18.04
C THR A 59 -22.66 -7.49 16.89
N ILE A 60 -22.69 -6.16 16.91
CA ILE A 60 -23.50 -5.37 15.95
C ILE A 60 -22.97 -5.52 14.51
N TYR A 61 -21.69 -5.22 14.30
CA TYR A 61 -21.09 -5.32 12.97
C TYR A 61 -21.03 -6.75 12.45
N ALA A 62 -20.65 -7.73 13.30
CA ALA A 62 -20.59 -9.13 12.90
C ALA A 62 -21.95 -9.66 12.45
N GLU A 63 -23.03 -9.32 13.17
CA GLU A 63 -24.40 -9.73 12.80
C GLU A 63 -24.86 -9.05 11.50
N ALA A 64 -24.57 -7.76 11.33
CA ALA A 64 -24.90 -7.06 10.07
C ALA A 64 -24.19 -7.69 8.87
N GLN A 65 -22.91 -8.06 9.03
CA GLN A 65 -22.15 -8.77 8.01
C GLN A 65 -22.72 -10.16 7.72
N ARG A 66 -23.04 -10.92 8.76
CA ARG A 66 -23.65 -12.25 8.62
C ARG A 66 -24.92 -12.18 7.78
N ARG A 67 -25.84 -11.25 8.09
CA ARG A 67 -27.08 -11.03 7.32
C ARG A 67 -26.82 -10.62 5.89
N TYR A 68 -25.86 -9.74 5.67
CA TYR A 68 -25.48 -9.34 4.32
C TYR A 68 -24.98 -10.54 3.52
N PHE A 69 -24.10 -11.37 4.09
CA PHE A 69 -23.59 -12.56 3.40
C PHE A 69 -24.64 -13.63 3.16
N GLU A 70 -25.64 -13.76 4.02
CA GLU A 70 -26.78 -14.64 3.79
C GLU A 70 -27.60 -14.23 2.56
N SER A 71 -27.66 -12.93 2.26
CA SER A 71 -28.33 -12.39 1.07
C SER A 71 -27.53 -12.59 -0.23
N VAL A 72 -26.22 -12.84 -0.14
CA VAL A 72 -25.33 -13.02 -1.29
C VAL A 72 -25.39 -14.46 -1.82
N ALA A 73 -25.21 -14.63 -3.14
CA ALA A 73 -25.27 -15.93 -3.81
C ALA A 73 -24.32 -16.98 -3.17
N PRO A 74 -24.71 -18.27 -3.08
CA PRO A 74 -23.94 -19.32 -2.43
C PRO A 74 -22.50 -19.48 -2.93
N TYR A 75 -22.24 -19.14 -4.20
CA TYR A 75 -20.90 -19.18 -4.79
C TYR A 75 -19.98 -18.13 -4.17
N ALA A 76 -20.47 -16.91 -3.98
CA ALA A 76 -19.68 -15.81 -3.40
C ALA A 76 -19.38 -16.04 -1.90
N ARG A 77 -20.25 -16.75 -1.17
CA ARG A 77 -20.01 -17.10 0.25
C ARG A 77 -18.77 -17.96 0.47
N ARG A 78 -18.34 -18.76 -0.53
CA ARG A 78 -17.14 -19.61 -0.44
C ARG A 78 -15.83 -18.82 -0.56
N LEU A 79 -15.90 -17.59 -1.09
CA LEU A 79 -14.74 -16.71 -1.34
C LEU A 79 -14.53 -15.68 -0.23
N ILE A 80 -15.45 -15.61 0.73
CA ILE A 80 -15.43 -14.63 1.81
C ILE A 80 -15.09 -15.39 3.10
N ASP A 81 -14.06 -14.94 3.81
CA ASP A 81 -13.69 -15.46 5.12
C ASP A 81 -14.91 -15.45 6.03
N GLN A 82 -15.18 -16.59 6.66
CA GLN A 82 -16.35 -16.77 7.50
C GLN A 82 -16.24 -15.83 8.70
N VAL A 83 -17.09 -14.81 8.72
CA VAL A 83 -17.35 -14.04 9.93
C VAL A 83 -18.03 -14.99 10.91
N GLY A 84 -17.49 -15.14 12.11
CA GLY A 84 -18.09 -15.97 13.16
C GLY A 84 -19.53 -15.53 13.44
N VAL A 85 -20.40 -16.47 13.82
CA VAL A 85 -21.75 -16.14 14.28
C VAL A 85 -21.62 -15.51 15.67
N PRO A 86 -22.04 -14.25 15.87
CA PRO A 86 -21.95 -13.63 17.18
C PRO A 86 -22.87 -14.29 18.20
N ASP A 87 -22.43 -14.38 19.45
CA ASP A 87 -23.23 -14.92 20.55
C ASP A 87 -24.23 -13.86 21.04
N VAL A 88 -25.41 -13.84 20.42
CA VAL A 88 -26.51 -12.92 20.71
C VAL A 88 -27.86 -13.60 20.44
N ASP A 89 -28.86 -13.36 21.29
CA ASP A 89 -30.18 -13.95 21.12
C ASP A 89 -30.93 -13.34 19.93
N ALA A 90 -30.95 -12.02 19.82
CA ALA A 90 -31.58 -11.31 18.70
C ALA A 90 -31.05 -9.89 18.54
N ILE A 91 -31.04 -9.40 17.29
CA ILE A 91 -30.84 -7.97 16.98
C ILE A 91 -31.92 -7.54 16.00
N ASP A 92 -32.78 -6.63 16.38
CA ASP A 92 -33.83 -6.09 15.55
C ASP A 92 -33.44 -4.70 15.00
N GLY A 93 -34.01 -4.29 13.86
CA GLY A 93 -33.79 -2.98 13.28
C GLY A 93 -32.39 -2.69 12.74
N LEU A 94 -31.53 -3.70 12.58
CA LEU A 94 -30.12 -3.54 12.18
C LEU A 94 -29.99 -3.36 10.65
N PRO A 95 -29.52 -2.20 10.15
CA PRO A 95 -29.19 -1.99 8.72
C PRO A 95 -27.88 -2.68 8.35
N PRO A 96 -27.55 -2.73 7.04
CA PRO A 96 -26.21 -3.12 6.59
C PRO A 96 -25.13 -2.26 7.24
N ALA A 97 -23.98 -2.84 7.57
CA ALA A 97 -22.93 -2.13 8.29
C ALA A 97 -21.60 -2.10 7.53
N VAL A 98 -20.85 -1.01 7.70
CA VAL A 98 -19.50 -0.79 7.19
C VAL A 98 -18.57 -0.53 8.39
N ALA A 99 -17.52 -1.34 8.55
CA ALA A 99 -16.54 -1.13 9.62
C ALA A 99 -15.30 -0.41 9.14
N LEU A 100 -14.83 0.53 9.95
CA LEU A 100 -13.57 1.23 9.78
C LEU A 100 -12.67 0.95 10.99
N GLN A 101 -12.05 -0.25 10.99
CA GLN A 101 -11.15 -0.70 12.04
C GLN A 101 -9.74 -0.17 11.83
N GLN A 102 -9.00 0.04 12.92
CA GLN A 102 -7.58 0.37 12.90
C GLN A 102 -6.68 -0.79 12.43
N GLN A 103 -7.21 -2.01 12.29
CA GLN A 103 -6.41 -3.15 11.86
C GLN A 103 -5.75 -2.89 10.51
N ARG A 104 -4.45 -3.03 10.47
CA ARG A 104 -3.68 -3.14 9.22
C ARG A 104 -4.11 -4.44 8.55
N GLY A 105 -5.10 -4.38 7.67
CA GLY A 105 -5.35 -5.48 6.75
C GLY A 105 -4.04 -5.84 6.05
N ALA A 106 -3.90 -7.06 5.54
CA ALA A 106 -2.71 -7.49 4.82
C ALA A 106 -2.39 -6.46 3.71
N SER A 107 -1.53 -5.48 4.05
CA SER A 107 -1.19 -4.39 3.15
C SER A 107 -0.26 -4.94 2.08
N ASN A 108 -0.72 -4.94 0.83
CA ASN A 108 0.10 -5.27 -0.31
C ASN A 108 1.05 -4.10 -0.58
N ALA A 109 2.33 -4.39 -0.84
CA ALA A 109 3.34 -3.39 -1.23
C ALA A 109 2.96 -2.58 -2.49
N ARG A 110 1.99 -3.04 -3.28
CA ARG A 110 1.44 -2.35 -4.45
C ARG A 110 0.24 -1.45 -4.14
N SER A 111 -0.29 -1.49 -2.93
CA SER A 111 -1.38 -0.63 -2.50
C SER A 111 -0.86 0.75 -2.12
N SER A 112 -1.49 1.80 -2.65
CA SER A 112 -1.12 3.20 -2.41
C SER A 112 -2.32 4.04 -1.98
N VAL A 113 -2.06 5.25 -1.50
CA VAL A 113 -3.11 6.25 -1.19
C VAL A 113 -4.07 6.39 -2.37
N GLY A 114 -3.54 6.58 -3.59
CA GLY A 114 -4.36 6.73 -4.80
C GLY A 114 -5.21 5.49 -5.12
N SER A 115 -4.75 4.28 -4.79
CA SER A 115 -5.54 3.06 -5.02
C SER A 115 -6.67 2.89 -3.99
N VAL A 116 -6.41 3.19 -2.73
CA VAL A 116 -7.41 3.10 -1.64
C VAL A 116 -8.52 4.14 -1.83
N THR A 117 -8.17 5.35 -2.26
CA THR A 117 -9.12 6.44 -2.51
C THR A 117 -9.80 6.38 -3.87
N THR A 118 -9.47 5.39 -4.71
CA THR A 118 -9.88 5.29 -6.11
C THR A 118 -9.43 6.45 -7.00
N LEU A 119 -8.64 7.39 -6.47
CA LEU A 119 -8.10 8.53 -7.23
C LEU A 119 -7.20 8.08 -8.38
N SER A 120 -6.39 7.02 -8.19
CA SER A 120 -5.54 6.48 -9.26
C SER A 120 -6.32 6.12 -10.53
N SER A 121 -7.54 5.64 -10.41
CA SER A 121 -8.37 5.29 -11.57
C SER A 121 -8.83 6.52 -12.33
N LEU A 122 -9.24 7.57 -11.62
CA LEU A 122 -9.63 8.85 -12.22
C LEU A 122 -8.44 9.56 -12.87
N VAL A 123 -7.28 9.56 -12.20
CA VAL A 123 -6.05 10.16 -12.73
C VAL A 123 -5.60 9.45 -14.02
N ARG A 124 -5.60 8.12 -14.03
CA ARG A 124 -5.27 7.34 -15.24
C ARG A 124 -6.23 7.65 -16.39
N MET A 125 -7.52 7.77 -16.10
CA MET A 125 -8.53 8.14 -17.09
C MET A 125 -8.33 9.57 -17.59
N MET A 126 -7.92 10.49 -16.71
CA MET A 126 -7.62 11.88 -17.04
C MET A 126 -6.44 11.97 -18.01
N TYR A 127 -5.32 11.27 -17.75
CA TYR A 127 -4.19 11.20 -18.66
C TYR A 127 -4.55 10.54 -19.99
N SER A 128 -5.31 9.44 -19.97
CA SER A 128 -5.76 8.76 -21.18
C SER A 128 -6.63 9.66 -22.08
N ARG A 129 -7.61 10.35 -21.51
CA ARG A 129 -8.65 11.06 -22.29
C ARG A 129 -8.35 12.53 -22.55
N ALA A 130 -7.62 13.17 -21.64
CA ALA A 130 -7.38 14.62 -21.69
C ALA A 130 -5.88 14.98 -21.68
N GLY A 131 -4.98 14.01 -21.64
CA GLY A 131 -3.53 14.23 -21.69
C GLY A 131 -3.06 14.83 -23.03
N ALA A 132 -1.96 15.56 -22.96
CA ALA A 132 -1.21 16.04 -24.13
C ALA A 132 -0.23 14.93 -24.56
N TYR A 133 -0.44 14.40 -25.74
CA TYR A 133 0.36 13.33 -26.33
C TYR A 133 1.45 13.91 -27.23
N PRO A 134 2.66 13.33 -27.25
CA PRO A 134 3.67 13.66 -28.25
C PRO A 134 3.15 13.43 -29.67
N ALA A 135 3.67 14.19 -30.65
CA ALA A 135 3.27 14.04 -32.04
C ALA A 135 3.53 12.61 -32.54
N GLY A 136 2.52 11.99 -33.15
CA GLY A 136 2.60 10.64 -33.70
C GLY A 136 2.41 9.51 -32.68
N GLN A 137 2.28 9.79 -31.40
CA GLN A 137 2.00 8.78 -30.41
C GLN A 137 0.50 8.42 -30.41
N PRO A 138 0.12 7.13 -30.51
CA PRO A 138 -1.26 6.73 -30.41
C PRO A 138 -1.81 6.96 -29.00
N MET A 139 -3.13 7.12 -28.90
CA MET A 139 -3.80 7.26 -27.61
C MET A 139 -3.63 5.98 -26.76
N LEU A 140 -3.20 6.17 -25.52
CA LEU A 140 -3.04 5.12 -24.53
C LEU A 140 -4.34 4.96 -23.71
N TYR A 141 -4.64 3.71 -23.31
CA TYR A 141 -5.76 3.41 -22.42
C TYR A 141 -5.39 3.66 -20.96
N ALA A 142 -6.36 3.68 -20.06
CA ALA A 142 -6.13 3.91 -18.63
C ALA A 142 -5.23 2.83 -17.98
N GLU A 143 -5.22 1.62 -18.52
CA GLU A 143 -4.37 0.51 -18.09
C GLU A 143 -2.90 0.75 -18.40
N ASP A 144 -2.58 1.47 -19.48
CA ASP A 144 -1.21 1.81 -19.86
C ASP A 144 -0.56 2.80 -18.86
N PHE A 145 -1.37 3.49 -18.07
CA PHE A 145 -0.94 4.38 -17.00
C PHE A 145 -0.92 3.71 -15.62
N SER A 146 -1.01 2.38 -15.56
CA SER A 146 -1.00 1.63 -14.31
C SER A 146 0.33 0.91 -14.09
N PRO A 147 1.04 1.14 -12.98
CA PRO A 147 2.24 0.37 -12.66
C PRO A 147 1.95 -1.08 -12.27
N ASN A 148 0.66 -1.44 -12.09
CA ASN A 148 0.22 -2.76 -11.68
C ASN A 148 -0.26 -3.64 -12.83
N THR A 149 -0.23 -3.14 -14.05
CA THR A 149 -0.60 -3.87 -15.28
C THR A 149 0.63 -4.11 -16.14
N PRO A 150 0.71 -5.22 -16.90
CA PRO A 150 1.82 -5.47 -17.83
C PRO A 150 1.94 -4.41 -18.94
N GLN A 151 0.81 -3.77 -19.30
CA GLN A 151 0.75 -2.74 -20.32
C GLN A 151 1.47 -1.46 -19.88
N GLY A 152 1.28 -1.02 -18.62
CA GLY A 152 1.82 0.24 -18.11
C GLY A 152 3.11 0.11 -17.31
N ALA A 153 3.38 -1.04 -16.71
CA ALA A 153 4.54 -1.24 -15.84
C ALA A 153 5.87 -1.08 -16.58
N CYS A 154 6.81 -0.37 -15.97
CA CYS A 154 8.20 -0.31 -16.45
C CYS A 154 8.77 -1.73 -16.62
N PRO A 155 9.34 -2.09 -17.80
CA PRO A 155 9.81 -3.44 -18.07
C PRO A 155 11.01 -3.85 -17.21
N SER A 156 11.80 -2.90 -16.71
CA SER A 156 12.98 -3.16 -15.89
C SER A 156 12.62 -3.46 -14.43
N CYS A 157 11.74 -2.67 -13.81
CA CYS A 157 11.36 -2.85 -12.39
C CYS A 157 9.98 -3.46 -12.19
N HIS A 158 9.28 -3.83 -13.25
CA HIS A 158 7.92 -4.42 -13.21
C HIS A 158 6.92 -3.62 -12.33
N GLY A 159 7.01 -2.28 -12.43
CA GLY A 159 6.14 -1.38 -11.69
C GLY A 159 6.52 -1.13 -10.23
N LEU A 160 7.68 -1.61 -9.76
CA LEU A 160 8.14 -1.39 -8.39
C LEU A 160 8.80 -0.02 -8.18
N GLY A 161 9.37 0.59 -9.24
CA GLY A 161 10.09 1.86 -9.18
C GLY A 161 11.54 1.72 -8.71
N HIS A 162 11.93 0.58 -8.20
CA HIS A 162 13.29 0.26 -7.77
C HIS A 162 13.66 -1.15 -8.18
N ILE A 163 14.96 -1.39 -8.28
CA ILE A 163 15.55 -2.70 -8.52
C ILE A 163 16.42 -3.07 -7.33
N TYR A 164 16.55 -4.39 -7.12
CA TYR A 164 17.46 -4.89 -6.10
C TYR A 164 18.79 -5.26 -6.74
N GLU A 165 19.85 -4.65 -6.25
CA GLU A 165 21.22 -4.93 -6.67
C GLU A 165 21.93 -5.73 -5.57
N VAL A 166 22.72 -6.70 -6.00
CA VAL A 166 23.57 -7.52 -5.14
C VAL A 166 25.01 -7.19 -5.53
N THR A 167 25.74 -6.52 -4.64
CA THR A 167 27.12 -6.07 -4.90
C THR A 167 28.15 -6.98 -4.23
N GLU A 168 29.39 -6.94 -4.72
CA GLU A 168 30.51 -7.65 -4.09
C GLU A 168 30.66 -7.27 -2.62
N THR A 169 30.59 -5.97 -2.31
CA THR A 169 30.73 -5.44 -0.94
C THR A 169 29.69 -6.00 0.03
N LEU A 170 28.44 -6.19 -0.44
CA LEU A 170 27.39 -6.78 0.37
C LEU A 170 27.57 -8.28 0.58
N MET A 171 28.05 -9.01 -0.45
CA MET A 171 28.24 -10.45 -0.38
C MET A 171 29.51 -10.83 0.37
N VAL A 172 30.55 -9.98 0.31
CA VAL A 172 31.87 -10.18 0.93
C VAL A 172 32.18 -8.98 1.84
N PRO A 173 31.59 -8.94 3.03
CA PRO A 173 31.77 -7.81 3.96
C PRO A 173 33.19 -7.73 4.55
N ASP A 174 33.90 -8.86 4.62
CA ASP A 174 35.29 -8.93 5.06
C ASP A 174 36.18 -9.58 3.98
N PRO A 175 36.84 -8.78 3.13
CA PRO A 175 37.70 -9.30 2.07
C PRO A 175 39.06 -9.81 2.57
N SER A 176 39.36 -9.74 3.86
CA SER A 176 40.57 -10.33 4.45
C SER A 176 40.45 -11.85 4.65
N LEU A 177 39.21 -12.36 4.69
CA LEU A 177 38.94 -13.79 4.80
C LEU A 177 39.11 -14.49 3.47
N SER A 178 39.46 -15.76 3.51
CA SER A 178 39.43 -16.67 2.34
C SER A 178 38.00 -17.23 2.13
N ILE A 179 37.75 -17.84 0.96
CA ILE A 179 36.48 -18.52 0.68
C ILE A 179 36.27 -19.68 1.65
N ARG A 180 37.34 -20.38 2.06
CA ARG A 180 37.28 -21.41 3.10
C ARG A 180 36.84 -20.85 4.45
N GLU A 181 37.31 -19.69 4.82
CA GLU A 181 36.95 -18.94 6.04
C GLU A 181 35.61 -18.25 5.94
N LYS A 182 34.86 -18.47 4.88
CA LYS A 182 33.49 -17.93 4.64
C LYS A 182 33.46 -16.44 4.28
N ALA A 183 34.44 -15.96 3.51
CA ALA A 183 34.43 -14.61 2.96
C ALA A 183 33.10 -14.27 2.28
N ILE A 184 32.50 -15.23 1.52
CA ILE A 184 31.21 -15.06 0.86
C ILE A 184 30.08 -15.30 1.89
N ALA A 185 29.71 -14.26 2.62
CA ALA A 185 28.72 -14.30 3.70
C ALA A 185 27.28 -14.60 3.22
N SER A 186 26.99 -14.36 1.95
CA SER A 186 25.68 -14.65 1.34
C SER A 186 25.39 -16.15 1.23
N TRP A 187 26.40 -17.00 1.14
CA TRP A 187 26.22 -18.44 1.11
C TRP A 187 25.74 -19.00 2.46
N PRO A 188 24.98 -20.11 2.48
CA PRO A 188 24.56 -20.74 3.73
C PRO A 188 25.77 -21.17 4.58
N PRO A 189 25.71 -21.05 5.91
CA PRO A 189 26.81 -21.48 6.78
C PRO A 189 26.93 -23.01 6.89
N ALA A 190 25.86 -23.74 6.57
CA ALA A 190 25.75 -25.19 6.69
C ALA A 190 26.23 -25.93 5.41
N TRP A 191 25.83 -27.20 5.29
CA TRP A 191 26.26 -28.14 4.22
C TRP A 191 26.18 -27.54 2.81
N HIS A 192 25.17 -26.81 2.46
CA HIS A 192 25.02 -26.23 1.11
C HIS A 192 26.15 -25.25 0.76
N GLY A 193 26.56 -24.41 1.72
CA GLY A 193 27.71 -23.51 1.50
C GLY A 193 29.03 -24.25 1.47
N GLN A 194 29.18 -25.36 2.20
CA GLN A 194 30.37 -26.24 2.09
C GLN A 194 30.42 -26.87 0.71
N ASN A 195 29.29 -27.38 0.21
CA ASN A 195 29.18 -27.93 -1.13
C ASN A 195 29.66 -26.96 -2.23
N LEU A 196 29.24 -25.67 -2.14
CA LEU A 196 29.68 -24.65 -3.11
C LEU A 196 31.20 -24.42 -3.06
N ARG A 197 31.83 -24.48 -1.89
CA ARG A 197 33.29 -24.39 -1.74
C ARG A 197 34.01 -25.59 -2.34
N ASP A 198 33.51 -26.81 -2.09
CA ASP A 198 34.06 -28.03 -2.61
C ASP A 198 33.97 -28.10 -4.15
N ILE A 199 32.88 -27.58 -4.72
CA ILE A 199 32.69 -27.41 -6.17
C ILE A 199 33.74 -26.46 -6.75
N LEU A 200 34.04 -25.33 -6.09
CA LEU A 200 35.06 -24.37 -6.54
C LEU A 200 36.46 -25.03 -6.60
N VAL A 201 36.79 -25.88 -5.62
CA VAL A 201 38.04 -26.65 -5.64
C VAL A 201 38.12 -27.54 -6.88
N THR A 202 37.03 -28.24 -7.20
CA THR A 202 36.97 -29.11 -8.39
C THR A 202 37.08 -28.32 -9.69
N LEU A 203 36.50 -27.10 -9.72
CA LEU A 203 36.62 -26.19 -10.86
C LEU A 203 38.02 -25.56 -11.00
N GLY A 204 38.90 -25.74 -10.01
CA GLY A 204 40.27 -25.25 -10.03
C GLY A 204 40.49 -23.89 -9.39
N TYR A 205 39.47 -23.32 -8.74
CA TYR A 205 39.60 -22.05 -8.03
C TYR A 205 40.34 -22.21 -6.70
N ASP A 206 41.12 -21.18 -6.36
CA ASP A 206 41.77 -21.08 -5.05
C ASP A 206 40.76 -20.60 -4.00
N ILE A 207 40.54 -21.42 -2.98
CA ILE A 207 39.62 -21.10 -1.88
C ILE A 207 40.35 -20.73 -0.58
N ASP A 208 41.68 -20.77 -0.56
CA ASP A 208 42.52 -20.57 0.63
C ASP A 208 43.17 -19.19 0.66
N THR A 209 43.37 -18.56 -0.50
CA THR A 209 43.85 -17.16 -0.56
C THR A 209 42.80 -16.16 -0.09
N PRO A 210 43.18 -15.14 0.70
CA PRO A 210 42.27 -14.05 1.10
C PRO A 210 41.57 -13.42 -0.12
N TRP A 211 40.28 -13.17 0.01
CA TRP A 211 39.42 -12.68 -1.09
C TRP A 211 40.01 -11.50 -1.87
N LYS A 212 40.56 -10.51 -1.14
CA LYS A 212 41.18 -9.30 -1.72
C LYS A 212 42.36 -9.61 -2.64
N ASN A 213 43.01 -10.74 -2.45
CA ASN A 213 44.21 -11.17 -3.21
C ASN A 213 43.88 -12.10 -4.38
N LEU A 214 42.64 -12.57 -4.50
CA LEU A 214 42.19 -13.36 -5.63
C LEU A 214 42.17 -12.52 -6.92
N PRO A 215 42.42 -13.13 -8.09
CA PRO A 215 42.28 -12.46 -9.38
C PRO A 215 40.87 -11.85 -9.53
N ALA A 216 40.81 -10.67 -10.14
CA ALA A 216 39.52 -9.98 -10.32
C ALA A 216 38.53 -10.79 -11.18
N GLU A 217 39.01 -11.52 -12.16
CA GLU A 217 38.24 -12.41 -13.02
C GLU A 217 37.59 -13.56 -12.24
N ASP A 218 38.35 -14.19 -11.32
CA ASP A 218 37.86 -15.27 -10.46
C ASP A 218 36.77 -14.73 -9.50
N ARG A 219 37.02 -13.59 -8.86
CA ARG A 219 36.04 -12.94 -7.99
C ARG A 219 34.74 -12.60 -8.72
N GLN A 220 34.88 -12.03 -9.92
CA GLN A 220 33.74 -11.71 -10.77
C GLN A 220 32.95 -12.96 -11.16
N TRP A 221 33.63 -14.00 -11.57
CA TRP A 221 32.98 -15.26 -11.97
C TRP A 221 32.26 -15.92 -10.79
N ILE A 222 32.93 -16.09 -9.65
CA ILE A 222 32.38 -16.73 -8.45
C ILE A 222 31.11 -16.01 -7.95
N LEU A 223 31.09 -14.69 -7.98
CA LEU A 223 29.96 -13.91 -7.47
C LEU A 223 28.84 -13.76 -8.49
N PHE A 224 29.15 -13.52 -9.76
CA PHE A 224 28.18 -12.99 -10.73
C PHE A 224 27.89 -13.91 -11.92
N THR A 225 28.56 -15.09 -12.02
CA THR A 225 28.27 -16.00 -13.14
C THR A 225 26.80 -16.43 -13.16
N GLU A 226 26.25 -16.51 -14.36
CA GLU A 226 24.97 -17.15 -14.64
C GLU A 226 25.11 -18.63 -15.01
N ASP A 227 26.34 -19.09 -15.23
CA ASP A 227 26.62 -20.47 -15.52
C ASP A 227 26.38 -21.36 -14.30
N THR A 228 25.89 -22.56 -14.55
CA THR A 228 25.62 -23.58 -13.52
C THR A 228 26.33 -24.89 -13.84
N PRO A 229 27.68 -24.90 -13.83
CA PRO A 229 28.42 -26.13 -14.14
C PRO A 229 28.15 -27.20 -13.09
N THR A 230 27.95 -28.43 -13.56
CA THR A 230 27.83 -29.63 -12.70
C THR A 230 29.12 -30.41 -12.76
N VAL A 231 29.74 -30.58 -11.61
CA VAL A 231 31.08 -31.20 -11.49
C VAL A 231 31.08 -32.29 -10.42
N PRO A 232 32.03 -33.25 -10.52
CA PRO A 232 32.22 -34.26 -9.48
C PRO A 232 32.74 -33.62 -8.19
N VAL A 233 32.17 -33.97 -7.05
CA VAL A 233 32.57 -33.47 -5.73
C VAL A 233 33.15 -34.61 -4.90
N PHE A 234 34.27 -34.31 -4.24
CA PHE A 234 35.04 -35.27 -3.39
C PHE A 234 35.08 -34.72 -1.96
N PRO A 235 34.05 -34.95 -1.14
CA PRO A 235 33.97 -34.35 0.21
C PRO A 235 35.14 -34.80 1.10
N GLY A 236 35.75 -33.81 1.78
CA GLY A 236 36.79 -34.05 2.76
C GLY A 236 38.21 -34.25 2.17
N LEU A 237 38.40 -34.22 0.85
CA LEU A 237 39.71 -34.18 0.25
C LEU A 237 40.32 -32.76 0.30
N SER A 238 41.67 -32.71 0.37
CA SER A 238 42.38 -31.45 0.19
C SER A 238 42.24 -30.94 -1.26
N PRO A 239 42.52 -29.66 -1.55
CA PRO A 239 42.52 -29.18 -2.94
C PRO A 239 43.47 -29.93 -3.87
N GLU A 240 44.62 -30.36 -3.35
CA GLU A 240 45.61 -31.16 -4.10
C GLU A 240 45.09 -32.55 -4.39
N ASP A 241 44.57 -33.26 -3.38
CA ASP A 241 43.97 -34.59 -3.51
C ASP A 241 42.74 -34.56 -4.43
N THR A 242 41.92 -33.50 -4.36
CA THR A 242 40.77 -33.33 -5.25
C THR A 242 41.20 -33.21 -6.71
N ARG A 243 42.27 -32.44 -7.02
CA ARG A 243 42.80 -32.31 -8.38
C ARG A 243 43.34 -33.65 -8.87
N GLU A 244 43.99 -34.42 -7.97
CA GLU A 244 44.47 -35.76 -8.30
C GLU A 244 43.33 -36.75 -8.53
N ALA A 245 42.28 -36.72 -7.71
CA ALA A 245 41.09 -37.55 -7.86
C ALA A 245 40.37 -37.28 -9.18
N VAL A 246 40.23 -36.01 -9.57
CA VAL A 246 39.68 -35.62 -10.88
C VAL A 246 40.53 -36.13 -12.01
N ARG A 247 41.86 -35.96 -11.94
CA ARG A 247 42.82 -36.47 -12.96
C ARG A 247 42.77 -37.98 -13.09
N LYS A 248 42.65 -38.69 -11.98
CA LYS A 248 42.58 -40.17 -11.94
C LYS A 248 41.19 -40.72 -12.24
N LYS A 249 40.18 -39.84 -12.49
CA LYS A 249 38.76 -40.21 -12.72
C LYS A 249 38.21 -41.12 -11.61
N MET A 250 38.52 -40.80 -10.36
CA MET A 250 37.99 -41.52 -9.19
C MET A 250 36.47 -41.35 -9.10
N THR A 251 35.80 -42.31 -8.46
CA THR A 251 34.36 -42.21 -8.21
C THR A 251 34.08 -41.06 -7.27
N PRO A 252 33.31 -40.04 -7.69
CA PRO A 252 32.97 -38.91 -6.83
C PRO A 252 31.98 -39.32 -5.75
N GLY A 253 31.94 -38.55 -4.64
CA GLY A 253 30.94 -38.73 -3.61
C GLY A 253 29.54 -38.36 -4.14
N TYR A 254 29.44 -37.30 -4.97
CA TYR A 254 28.23 -36.88 -5.69
C TYR A 254 28.57 -35.90 -6.80
N MET A 255 27.56 -35.59 -7.63
CA MET A 255 27.67 -34.52 -8.63
C MET A 255 27.07 -33.23 -8.04
N GLY A 256 27.85 -32.17 -7.99
CA GLY A 256 27.44 -30.85 -7.44
C GLY A 256 27.27 -29.83 -8.56
N THR A 257 26.19 -29.03 -8.48
CA THR A 257 25.95 -27.94 -9.42
C THR A 257 26.31 -26.60 -8.75
N PHE A 258 27.20 -25.83 -9.39
CA PHE A 258 27.59 -24.51 -8.91
C PHE A 258 26.47 -23.48 -9.14
N THR A 259 26.37 -22.56 -8.21
CA THR A 259 25.49 -21.40 -8.34
C THR A 259 26.22 -20.18 -7.82
N GLY A 260 26.41 -19.18 -8.69
CA GLY A 260 27.03 -17.90 -8.33
C GLY A 260 26.33 -17.23 -7.15
N ALA A 261 27.08 -16.50 -6.34
CA ALA A 261 26.57 -15.94 -5.08
C ALA A 261 25.38 -14.98 -5.29
N ARG A 262 25.42 -14.11 -6.30
CA ARG A 262 24.32 -13.24 -6.69
C ARG A 262 23.06 -14.03 -7.06
N ARG A 263 23.21 -15.04 -7.92
CA ARG A 263 22.10 -15.90 -8.35
C ARG A 263 21.47 -16.63 -7.17
N TYR A 264 22.28 -17.12 -6.25
CA TYR A 264 21.79 -17.75 -5.01
C TYR A 264 20.93 -16.79 -4.18
N VAL A 265 21.39 -15.54 -3.95
CA VAL A 265 20.65 -14.53 -3.19
C VAL A 265 19.31 -14.21 -3.86
N LEU A 266 19.32 -13.89 -5.15
CA LEU A 266 18.12 -13.49 -5.90
C LEU A 266 17.10 -14.64 -5.99
N HIS A 267 17.55 -15.84 -6.31
CA HIS A 267 16.68 -17.02 -6.40
C HIS A 267 16.07 -17.37 -5.04
N THR A 268 16.88 -17.36 -3.98
CA THR A 268 16.38 -17.65 -2.62
C THR A 268 15.38 -16.60 -2.18
N PHE A 269 15.62 -15.32 -2.43
CA PHE A 269 14.68 -14.25 -2.11
C PHE A 269 13.34 -14.43 -2.82
N ALA A 270 13.35 -14.80 -4.08
CA ALA A 270 12.15 -14.97 -4.90
C ALA A 270 11.35 -16.23 -4.56
N SER A 271 12.02 -17.36 -4.26
CA SER A 271 11.40 -18.69 -4.16
C SER A 271 11.10 -19.15 -2.74
N THR A 272 11.78 -18.61 -1.72
CA THR A 272 11.63 -19.11 -0.34
C THR A 272 10.27 -18.77 0.28
N GLN A 273 9.65 -19.76 0.92
CA GLN A 273 8.45 -19.58 1.76
C GLN A 273 8.81 -19.13 3.19
N SER A 274 10.09 -19.31 3.60
CA SER A 274 10.54 -18.96 4.95
C SER A 274 10.79 -17.45 5.10
N ALA A 275 10.05 -16.79 5.98
CA ALA A 275 10.25 -15.36 6.31
C ALA A 275 11.66 -15.10 6.88
N LEU A 276 12.20 -16.05 7.67
CA LEU A 276 13.55 -15.96 8.24
C LEU A 276 14.61 -16.00 7.13
N MET A 277 14.48 -16.93 6.18
CA MET A 277 15.43 -17.07 5.07
C MET A 277 15.36 -15.84 4.15
N ARG A 278 14.15 -15.34 3.86
CA ARG A 278 13.97 -14.11 3.08
C ARG A 278 14.63 -12.90 3.76
N LYS A 279 14.45 -12.73 5.08
CA LYS A 279 15.12 -11.69 5.87
C LYS A 279 16.63 -11.84 5.87
N ARG A 280 17.16 -13.09 5.85
CA ARG A 280 18.60 -13.34 5.79
C ARG A 280 19.19 -12.86 4.47
N VAL A 281 18.62 -13.31 3.34
CA VAL A 281 19.19 -12.98 2.02
C VAL A 281 18.96 -11.52 1.63
N SER A 282 17.91 -10.86 2.13
CA SER A 282 17.66 -9.44 1.88
C SER A 282 18.75 -8.50 2.41
N ARG A 283 19.58 -8.95 3.37
CA ARG A 283 20.73 -8.20 3.87
C ARG A 283 21.83 -8.02 2.81
N PHE A 284 21.85 -8.86 1.79
CA PHE A 284 22.81 -8.81 0.70
C PHE A 284 22.27 -8.10 -0.54
N MET A 285 21.12 -7.43 -0.39
CA MET A 285 20.42 -6.72 -1.46
C MET A 285 20.26 -5.25 -1.08
N GLU A 286 20.63 -4.38 -1.99
CA GLU A 286 20.41 -2.95 -1.89
C GLU A 286 19.34 -2.53 -2.89
N GLY A 287 18.35 -1.75 -2.40
CA GLY A 287 17.33 -1.17 -3.26
C GLY A 287 17.84 0.10 -3.91
N LYS A 288 17.94 0.13 -5.22
CA LYS A 288 18.28 1.31 -6.01
C LYS A 288 17.09 1.76 -6.85
N LEU A 289 16.99 3.06 -7.09
CA LEU A 289 16.01 3.57 -8.05
C LEU A 289 16.20 2.89 -9.40
N CYS A 290 15.10 2.53 -10.03
CA CYS A 290 15.15 1.93 -11.36
C CYS A 290 15.80 2.89 -12.34
N PRO A 291 16.88 2.50 -13.07
CA PRO A 291 17.59 3.40 -13.98
C PRO A 291 16.78 3.76 -15.24
N VAL A 292 15.70 3.01 -15.51
CA VAL A 292 14.84 3.24 -16.69
C VAL A 292 13.72 4.23 -16.40
N CYS A 293 12.98 4.01 -15.29
CA CYS A 293 11.83 4.87 -14.96
C CYS A 293 12.10 5.87 -13.83
N HIS A 294 13.31 5.88 -13.27
CA HIS A 294 13.71 6.78 -12.19
C HIS A 294 12.71 6.87 -11.02
N GLY A 295 12.14 5.72 -10.65
CA GLY A 295 11.15 5.63 -9.58
C GLY A 295 9.69 5.83 -10.02
N LYS A 296 9.42 6.33 -11.23
CA LYS A 296 8.07 6.63 -11.73
C LYS A 296 7.23 5.38 -12.06
N ARG A 297 7.79 4.18 -12.07
CA ARG A 297 7.15 2.85 -12.17
C ARG A 297 6.53 2.50 -13.53
N LEU A 298 6.45 3.44 -14.47
CA LEU A 298 5.75 3.29 -15.74
C LEU A 298 6.72 3.21 -16.92
N LYS A 299 6.21 2.78 -18.08
CA LYS A 299 6.91 2.83 -19.37
C LYS A 299 7.13 4.27 -19.82
N SER A 300 8.13 4.48 -20.68
CA SER A 300 8.46 5.77 -21.27
C SER A 300 7.29 6.39 -22.06
N GLU A 301 6.53 5.57 -22.77
CA GLU A 301 5.38 6.01 -23.56
C GLU A 301 4.26 6.58 -22.68
N SER A 302 4.06 6.01 -21.48
CA SER A 302 3.08 6.54 -20.53
C SER A 302 3.60 7.82 -19.85
N LEU A 303 4.90 7.90 -19.59
CA LEU A 303 5.54 9.06 -18.97
C LEU A 303 5.71 10.24 -19.93
N SER A 304 5.66 10.01 -21.24
CA SER A 304 5.71 11.08 -22.25
C SER A 304 4.40 11.87 -22.39
N VAL A 305 3.29 11.31 -21.86
CA VAL A 305 1.99 12.00 -21.84
C VAL A 305 1.92 12.92 -20.65
N THR A 306 1.59 14.19 -20.87
CA THR A 306 1.49 15.19 -19.79
C THR A 306 0.06 15.69 -19.61
N PHE A 307 -0.26 16.11 -18.39
CA PHE A 307 -1.48 16.81 -18.04
C PHE A 307 -1.11 18.04 -17.20
N ALA A 308 -1.56 19.23 -17.61
CA ALA A 308 -1.09 20.48 -17.02
C ALA A 308 0.46 20.62 -17.00
N GLY A 309 1.13 20.12 -18.03
CA GLY A 309 2.59 20.14 -18.14
C GLY A 309 3.35 19.11 -17.31
N VAL A 310 2.67 18.23 -16.57
CA VAL A 310 3.27 17.27 -15.63
C VAL A 310 3.01 15.85 -16.11
N ASP A 311 4.01 14.96 -16.06
CA ASP A 311 3.80 13.54 -16.32
C ASP A 311 3.09 12.84 -15.14
N ILE A 312 2.47 11.69 -15.40
CA ILE A 312 1.68 11.00 -14.38
C ILE A 312 2.54 10.53 -13.18
N GLY A 313 3.82 10.23 -13.38
CA GLY A 313 4.71 9.81 -12.28
C GLY A 313 4.95 10.97 -11.31
N GLU A 314 5.26 12.16 -11.81
CA GLU A 314 5.41 13.38 -11.02
C GLU A 314 4.09 13.78 -10.37
N PHE A 315 2.99 13.73 -11.13
CA PHE A 315 1.65 14.00 -10.61
C PHE A 315 1.30 13.12 -9.38
N MET A 316 1.61 11.84 -9.45
CA MET A 316 1.34 10.90 -8.35
C MET A 316 2.23 11.14 -7.12
N GLN A 317 3.37 11.82 -7.28
CA GLN A 317 4.33 12.15 -6.22
C GLN A 317 4.10 13.53 -5.60
N MET A 318 3.21 14.33 -6.18
CA MET A 318 2.86 15.64 -5.60
C MET A 318 2.01 15.48 -4.34
N PRO A 319 2.20 16.33 -3.31
CA PRO A 319 1.27 16.46 -2.20
C PRO A 319 -0.15 16.77 -2.68
N LEU A 320 -1.16 16.20 -2.00
CA LEU A 320 -2.56 16.38 -2.38
C LEU A 320 -2.99 17.86 -2.39
N ASP A 321 -2.38 18.69 -1.54
CA ASP A 321 -2.64 20.14 -1.52
C ASP A 321 -2.17 20.81 -2.82
N GLN A 322 -0.97 20.49 -3.28
CA GLN A 322 -0.45 21.00 -4.55
C GLN A 322 -1.25 20.48 -5.76
N LEU A 323 -1.69 19.20 -5.69
CA LEU A 323 -2.58 18.66 -6.74
C LEU A 323 -3.91 19.41 -6.81
N ALA A 324 -4.46 19.79 -5.65
CA ALA A 324 -5.70 20.56 -5.61
C ALA A 324 -5.51 21.97 -6.23
N GLU A 325 -4.41 22.64 -5.92
CA GLU A 325 -4.06 23.94 -6.51
C GLU A 325 -3.90 23.84 -8.04
N LEU A 326 -3.20 22.81 -8.52
CA LEU A 326 -2.98 22.57 -9.96
C LEU A 326 -4.29 22.29 -10.72
N LEU A 327 -5.22 21.52 -10.11
CA LEU A 327 -6.44 21.07 -10.77
C LEU A 327 -7.61 22.03 -10.63
N LEU A 328 -7.60 22.92 -9.64
CA LEU A 328 -8.73 23.81 -9.34
C LEU A 328 -9.12 24.70 -10.54
N PRO A 329 -8.22 25.38 -11.26
CA PRO A 329 -8.56 26.15 -12.43
C PRO A 329 -9.23 25.31 -13.52
N ILE A 330 -8.65 24.14 -13.83
CA ILE A 330 -9.13 23.22 -14.87
C ILE A 330 -10.52 22.71 -14.55
N SER A 331 -10.78 22.38 -13.28
CA SER A 331 -12.09 21.93 -12.82
C SER A 331 -13.19 22.99 -13.00
N ARG A 332 -12.82 24.27 -13.01
CA ARG A 332 -13.69 25.43 -13.27
C ARG A 332 -13.79 25.83 -14.74
N GLY A 333 -13.10 25.09 -15.63
CA GLY A 333 -13.06 25.37 -17.07
C GLY A 333 -11.99 26.37 -17.51
N ASP A 334 -11.08 26.76 -16.61
CA ASP A 334 -9.91 27.59 -16.95
C ASP A 334 -8.73 26.67 -17.31
N PHE A 335 -8.36 26.70 -18.58
CA PHE A 335 -7.27 25.90 -19.13
C PHE A 335 -5.98 26.68 -19.36
N SER A 336 -5.86 27.90 -18.84
CA SER A 336 -4.66 28.74 -19.00
C SER A 336 -3.40 28.07 -18.47
N ALA A 337 -3.49 27.42 -17.29
CA ALA A 337 -2.42 26.65 -16.69
C ALA A 337 -2.03 25.39 -17.49
N HIS A 338 -2.96 24.81 -18.26
CA HIS A 338 -2.70 23.64 -19.08
C HIS A 338 -1.75 23.93 -20.26
N HIS A 339 -1.65 25.20 -20.68
CA HIS A 339 -0.78 25.64 -21.76
C HIS A 339 0.59 26.11 -21.26
N ALA A 340 0.73 26.52 -20.01
CA ALA A 340 1.99 27.06 -19.47
C ALA A 340 3.12 26.00 -19.42
N GLY A 341 2.81 24.74 -19.24
CA GLY A 341 3.78 23.64 -19.24
C GLY A 341 4.43 23.38 -20.62
N ALA A 342 3.69 23.64 -21.71
CA ALA A 342 4.22 23.49 -23.07
C ALA A 342 5.23 24.60 -23.44
N ASP A 343 5.16 25.75 -22.76
CA ASP A 343 6.06 26.89 -23.02
C ASP A 343 7.32 26.87 -22.12
N ALA A 344 7.26 26.22 -20.94
CA ALA A 344 8.44 26.06 -20.08
C ALA A 344 9.50 25.14 -20.69
N ASP A 345 9.09 24.09 -21.42
CA ASP A 345 10.00 23.19 -22.14
C ASP A 345 10.66 23.93 -23.37
N ARG A 346 10.00 24.99 -23.89
CA ARG A 346 10.56 25.84 -24.95
C ARG A 346 11.66 26.78 -24.45
N ASP A 347 11.59 27.20 -23.18
CA ASP A 347 12.61 28.12 -22.63
C ASP A 347 13.90 27.35 -22.30
N ILE A 348 13.82 26.10 -21.91
CA ILE A 348 14.97 25.20 -21.68
C ILE A 348 15.63 24.87 -23.04
N THR A 349 14.85 24.50 -24.05
CA THR A 349 15.37 24.27 -25.41
C THR A 349 15.92 25.51 -26.06
N ARG A 350 15.38 26.70 -25.76
CA ARG A 350 15.91 27.98 -26.28
C ARG A 350 17.22 28.37 -25.63
N ARG A 351 17.41 28.12 -24.31
CA ARG A 351 18.71 28.33 -23.64
C ARG A 351 19.78 27.39 -24.18
N ASP A 352 19.43 26.09 -24.38
CA ASP A 352 20.33 25.07 -24.91
C ASP A 352 20.74 25.38 -26.39
N LEU A 353 19.82 25.95 -27.18
CA LEU A 353 20.07 26.37 -28.55
C LEU A 353 20.91 27.68 -28.63
N THR A 354 20.77 28.59 -27.67
CA THR A 354 21.60 29.81 -27.59
C THR A 354 23.02 29.49 -27.14
N GLU A 355 23.22 28.54 -26.23
CA GLU A 355 24.57 28.08 -25.86
C GLU A 355 25.24 27.27 -26.97
N ARG A 356 24.48 26.49 -27.77
CA ARG A 356 25.00 25.78 -28.95
C ARG A 356 25.27 26.70 -30.14
N ALA A 357 24.51 27.79 -30.32
CA ALA A 357 24.75 28.81 -31.32
C ALA A 357 26.05 29.61 -31.05
N ALA A 358 26.39 29.81 -29.76
CA ALA A 358 27.65 30.41 -29.35
C ALA A 358 28.87 29.51 -29.61
N SER A 359 28.68 28.19 -29.84
CA SER A 359 29.75 27.23 -30.14
C SER A 359 30.03 26.98 -31.63
N GLY A 360 29.42 27.75 -32.55
CA GLY A 360 29.82 27.85 -33.98
C GLY A 360 29.51 26.63 -34.85
N LYS A 361 28.54 25.76 -34.50
CA LYS A 361 28.09 24.66 -35.38
C LYS A 361 26.80 25.04 -36.09
N ALA A 362 26.87 25.27 -37.40
CA ALA A 362 25.74 25.54 -38.27
C ALA A 362 24.76 24.36 -38.32
N VAL A 363 23.49 24.60 -38.00
CA VAL A 363 22.38 23.70 -38.25
C VAL A 363 21.46 24.33 -39.27
N HIS A 364 21.25 23.65 -40.40
CA HIS A 364 20.31 24.08 -41.45
C HIS A 364 18.89 24.13 -40.87
N SER A 365 18.26 25.29 -41.01
CA SER A 365 16.89 25.59 -40.62
C SER A 365 15.93 25.27 -41.77
N ASP A 366 15.35 24.07 -41.74
CA ASP A 366 14.12 23.78 -42.47
C ASP A 366 13.18 23.00 -41.55
N ASN A 367 12.48 23.71 -40.68
CA ASN A 367 11.23 23.27 -40.05
C ASN A 367 10.69 24.36 -39.10
N ALA A 368 10.38 25.55 -39.66
CA ALA A 368 9.76 26.63 -38.89
C ALA A 368 8.22 26.58 -38.85
N ASP A 369 7.60 25.53 -39.38
CA ASP A 369 6.12 25.49 -39.56
C ASP A 369 5.37 24.38 -38.84
N VAL A 370 5.95 23.66 -37.88
CA VAL A 370 5.26 22.58 -37.14
C VAL A 370 5.19 22.89 -35.66
N CYS A 371 4.68 24.03 -35.26
CA CYS A 371 4.28 24.25 -33.89
C CYS A 371 3.08 25.19 -33.77
N ARG A 372 1.96 24.83 -34.43
CA ARG A 372 0.66 25.32 -34.02
C ARG A 372 0.26 24.50 -32.79
N THR A 373 0.30 25.15 -31.63
CA THR A 373 -0.34 24.66 -30.39
C THR A 373 -1.77 24.26 -30.72
N SER A 374 -2.05 22.97 -30.86
CA SER A 374 -3.40 22.48 -31.01
C SER A 374 -4.13 22.80 -29.70
N ALA A 375 -4.98 23.86 -29.76
CA ALA A 375 -5.95 24.10 -28.69
C ALA A 375 -6.64 22.76 -28.40
N LEU A 376 -6.72 22.36 -27.12
CA LEU A 376 -7.43 21.16 -26.71
C LEU A 376 -8.79 21.14 -27.43
N SER A 377 -9.15 20.04 -28.05
CA SER A 377 -10.47 19.88 -28.64
C SER A 377 -11.54 20.08 -27.55
N GLU A 378 -12.71 20.54 -27.94
CA GLU A 378 -13.83 20.75 -27.01
C GLU A 378 -14.14 19.49 -26.21
N GLU A 379 -14.08 18.32 -26.83
CA GLU A 379 -14.23 17.02 -26.20
C GLU A 379 -13.18 16.78 -25.08
N LYS A 380 -11.90 17.08 -25.35
CA LYS A 380 -10.83 16.93 -24.35
C LYS A 380 -11.00 17.93 -23.21
N ARG A 381 -11.44 19.16 -23.49
CA ARG A 381 -11.75 20.16 -22.44
C ARG A 381 -12.86 19.68 -21.52
N LEU A 382 -13.95 19.19 -22.09
CA LEU A 382 -15.07 18.66 -21.32
C LEU A 382 -14.66 17.44 -20.49
N ALA A 383 -13.87 16.52 -21.07
CA ALA A 383 -13.33 15.37 -20.37
C ALA A 383 -12.41 15.79 -19.21
N ALA A 384 -11.49 16.73 -19.44
CA ALA A 384 -10.62 17.28 -18.42
C ALA A 384 -11.42 17.90 -17.27
N GLN A 385 -12.38 18.77 -17.58
CA GLN A 385 -13.19 19.45 -16.57
C GLN A 385 -14.01 18.46 -15.70
N ARG A 386 -14.64 17.47 -16.31
CA ARG A 386 -15.43 16.47 -15.60
C ARG A 386 -14.56 15.56 -14.71
N LEU A 387 -13.44 15.08 -15.24
CA LEU A 387 -12.55 14.18 -14.52
C LEU A 387 -11.84 14.91 -13.38
N THR A 388 -11.35 16.14 -13.62
CA THR A 388 -10.74 16.96 -12.56
C THR A 388 -11.76 17.33 -11.48
N GLY A 389 -13.00 17.62 -11.84
CA GLY A 389 -14.08 17.84 -10.86
C GLY A 389 -14.27 16.61 -9.94
N GLY A 390 -14.27 15.40 -10.49
CA GLY A 390 -14.34 14.17 -9.72
C GLY A 390 -13.12 13.92 -8.82
N VAL A 391 -11.93 14.31 -9.28
CA VAL A 391 -10.69 14.25 -8.48
C VAL A 391 -10.76 15.29 -7.35
N MET A 392 -11.13 16.54 -7.66
CA MET A 392 -11.22 17.63 -6.67
C MET A 392 -12.20 17.33 -5.53
N ALA A 393 -13.35 16.74 -5.83
CA ALA A 393 -14.31 16.34 -4.81
C ALA A 393 -13.70 15.38 -3.76
N ARG A 394 -12.86 14.42 -4.20
CA ARG A 394 -12.17 13.49 -3.30
C ARG A 394 -10.99 14.15 -2.59
N LEU A 395 -10.19 14.95 -3.29
CA LEU A 395 -9.08 15.71 -2.69
C LEU A 395 -9.58 16.60 -1.55
N TYR A 396 -10.71 17.26 -1.74
CA TYR A 396 -11.32 18.12 -0.72
C TYR A 396 -11.65 17.34 0.57
N GLN A 397 -12.17 16.12 0.47
CA GLN A 397 -12.45 15.29 1.66
C GLN A 397 -11.15 14.87 2.37
N LEU A 398 -10.10 14.55 1.60
CA LEU A 398 -8.79 14.21 2.15
C LEU A 398 -8.14 15.40 2.87
N GLN A 399 -8.19 16.57 2.25
CA GLN A 399 -7.69 17.82 2.84
C GLN A 399 -8.42 18.18 4.13
N LYS A 400 -9.76 18.07 4.15
CA LYS A 400 -10.56 18.28 5.36
C LYS A 400 -10.14 17.38 6.53
N LEU A 401 -9.70 16.16 6.25
CA LEU A 401 -9.23 15.22 7.26
C LEU A 401 -7.73 15.38 7.57
N GLY A 402 -7.08 16.48 7.15
CA GLY A 402 -5.69 16.78 7.43
C GLY A 402 -4.70 15.85 6.72
N LEU A 403 -5.07 15.28 5.56
CA LEU A 403 -4.23 14.37 4.76
C LEU A 403 -3.61 15.05 3.53
N GLY A 404 -3.68 16.37 3.42
CA GLY A 404 -3.21 17.13 2.26
C GLY A 404 -1.70 16.99 1.95
N TYR A 405 -0.89 16.65 2.95
CA TYR A 405 0.55 16.41 2.81
C TYR A 405 0.90 15.05 2.18
N LEU A 406 -0.05 14.12 2.10
CA LEU A 406 0.20 12.81 1.49
C LEU A 406 0.35 12.91 -0.02
N THR A 407 1.02 11.92 -0.62
CA THR A 407 1.11 11.74 -2.07
C THR A 407 0.30 10.53 -2.52
N LEU A 408 -0.19 10.52 -3.77
CA LEU A 408 -1.03 9.44 -4.28
C LEU A 408 -0.27 8.11 -4.44
N ASP A 409 1.03 8.16 -4.67
CA ASP A 409 1.89 6.99 -4.82
C ASP A 409 2.37 6.41 -3.49
N ARG A 410 2.18 7.13 -2.37
CA ARG A 410 2.62 6.67 -1.05
C ARG A 410 2.02 5.32 -0.72
N ALA A 411 2.88 4.34 -0.43
CA ALA A 411 2.47 2.97 -0.17
C ALA A 411 1.72 2.86 1.17
N THR A 412 0.60 2.14 1.20
CA THR A 412 -0.23 1.99 2.40
C THR A 412 0.49 1.38 3.62
N PRO A 413 1.49 0.47 3.48
CA PRO A 413 2.27 -0.02 4.61
C PRO A 413 3.08 1.06 5.35
N THR A 414 3.33 2.21 4.70
CA THR A 414 4.10 3.33 5.28
C THR A 414 3.21 4.33 6.03
N LEU A 415 1.90 4.16 5.96
CA LEU A 415 0.95 5.01 6.67
C LEU A 415 0.80 4.55 8.12
N SER A 416 0.59 5.50 9.02
CA SER A 416 0.15 5.21 10.38
C SER A 416 -1.28 4.63 10.37
N ALA A 417 -1.67 3.98 11.46
CA ALA A 417 -3.03 3.43 11.59
C ALA A 417 -4.09 4.54 11.47
N GLY A 418 -3.87 5.70 12.09
CA GLY A 418 -4.77 6.86 12.01
C GLY A 418 -4.86 7.47 10.61
N GLU A 419 -3.73 7.61 9.88
CA GLU A 419 -3.74 8.07 8.48
C GLU A 419 -4.57 7.13 7.59
N LEU A 420 -4.36 5.81 7.73
CA LEU A 420 -5.08 4.81 6.95
C LEU A 420 -6.58 4.82 7.24
N GLN A 421 -6.96 4.99 8.52
CA GLN A 421 -8.36 5.08 8.93
C GLN A 421 -9.03 6.34 8.37
N ARG A 422 -8.38 7.51 8.49
CA ARG A 422 -8.88 8.77 7.92
C ARG A 422 -8.99 8.70 6.39
N LEU A 423 -8.03 8.04 5.74
CA LEU A 423 -8.06 7.80 4.30
C LEU A 423 -9.29 6.98 3.88
N ARG A 424 -9.60 5.91 4.63
CA ARG A 424 -10.80 5.10 4.43
C ARG A 424 -12.07 5.90 4.70
N LEU A 425 -12.08 6.71 5.76
CA LEU A 425 -13.22 7.59 6.09
C LEU A 425 -13.50 8.60 4.96
N ALA A 426 -12.45 9.28 4.44
CA ALA A 426 -12.58 10.17 3.28
C ALA A 426 -13.20 9.48 2.06
N THR A 427 -12.82 8.21 1.84
CA THR A 427 -13.35 7.40 0.75
C THR A 427 -14.85 7.11 0.97
N GLN A 428 -15.26 6.81 2.19
CA GLN A 428 -16.67 6.56 2.52
C GLN A 428 -17.53 7.83 2.41
N LEU A 429 -17.01 8.97 2.85
CA LEU A 429 -17.68 10.27 2.64
C LEU A 429 -17.96 10.56 1.16
N SER A 430 -17.07 10.07 0.28
CA SER A 430 -17.22 10.22 -1.17
C SER A 430 -18.13 9.17 -1.82
N SER A 431 -18.52 8.11 -1.10
CA SER A 431 -19.30 6.98 -1.65
C SER A 431 -20.81 7.25 -1.73
N MET A 432 -21.30 8.32 -1.09
CA MET A 432 -22.73 8.69 -1.00
C MET A 432 -23.65 7.54 -0.52
N LEU A 433 -23.15 6.62 0.30
CA LEU A 433 -23.97 5.60 0.91
C LEU A 433 -24.89 6.25 1.96
N PHE A 434 -26.14 5.78 2.03
CA PHE A 434 -27.14 6.19 3.01
C PHE A 434 -27.88 4.98 3.56
N GLY A 435 -28.45 5.12 4.75
CA GLY A 435 -29.21 4.05 5.39
C GLY A 435 -28.36 2.90 5.91
N VAL A 436 -27.05 3.10 6.11
CA VAL A 436 -26.12 2.10 6.64
C VAL A 436 -25.65 2.47 8.05
N VAL A 437 -25.09 1.49 8.76
CA VAL A 437 -24.38 1.70 10.03
C VAL A 437 -22.87 1.75 9.76
N TYR A 438 -22.23 2.86 10.09
CA TYR A 438 -20.78 2.96 10.14
C TYR A 438 -20.29 2.63 11.55
N VAL A 439 -19.41 1.65 11.69
CA VAL A 439 -18.79 1.29 12.98
C VAL A 439 -17.32 1.66 12.93
N LEU A 440 -16.89 2.58 13.79
CA LEU A 440 -15.52 3.11 13.83
C LEU A 440 -14.83 2.76 15.16
N ASP A 441 -13.55 2.41 15.09
CA ASP A 441 -12.72 2.07 16.24
C ASP A 441 -11.70 3.19 16.48
N GLU A 442 -11.85 3.92 17.59
CA GLU A 442 -10.98 5.02 18.03
C GLU A 442 -10.49 5.96 16.90
N PRO A 443 -11.43 6.58 16.12
CA PRO A 443 -11.03 7.36 14.95
C PRO A 443 -10.20 8.61 15.29
N SER A 444 -10.24 9.10 16.54
CA SER A 444 -9.42 10.23 17.02
C SER A 444 -8.01 9.83 17.46
N ALA A 445 -7.71 8.53 17.54
CA ALA A 445 -6.42 8.05 18.05
C ALA A 445 -5.23 8.61 17.27
N GLY A 446 -4.30 9.24 18.00
CA GLY A 446 -3.10 9.84 17.42
C GLY A 446 -3.33 11.16 16.67
N LEU A 447 -4.51 11.76 16.79
CA LEU A 447 -4.79 13.11 16.27
C LEU A 447 -4.35 14.19 17.25
N HIS A 448 -3.83 15.28 16.69
CA HIS A 448 -3.71 16.51 17.47
C HIS A 448 -5.12 17.12 17.70
N PRO A 449 -5.39 17.76 18.84
CA PRO A 449 -6.71 18.34 19.12
C PRO A 449 -7.22 19.32 18.06
N SER A 450 -6.34 20.04 17.36
CA SER A 450 -6.70 20.91 16.23
C SER A 450 -7.33 20.16 15.05
N ASP A 451 -6.92 18.90 14.84
CA ASP A 451 -7.35 18.11 13.70
C ASP A 451 -8.61 17.29 14.00
N SER A 452 -8.91 17.12 15.30
CA SER A 452 -10.09 16.38 15.76
C SER A 452 -11.41 17.02 15.31
N LYS A 453 -11.46 18.35 15.19
CA LYS A 453 -12.66 19.06 14.72
C LYS A 453 -13.07 18.59 13.32
N ALA A 454 -12.13 18.49 12.40
CA ALA A 454 -12.41 18.05 11.03
C ALA A 454 -12.94 16.60 10.98
N LEU A 455 -12.43 15.73 11.85
CA LEU A 455 -12.94 14.38 12.02
C LEU A 455 -14.39 14.38 12.52
N TYR A 456 -14.68 15.17 13.56
CA TYR A 456 -16.05 15.25 14.12
C TYR A 456 -17.04 15.76 13.10
N ASP A 457 -16.69 16.83 12.38
CA ASP A 457 -17.53 17.39 11.30
C ASP A 457 -17.76 16.34 10.19
N ALA A 458 -16.77 15.49 9.90
CA ALA A 458 -16.91 14.39 8.95
C ALA A 458 -17.88 13.30 9.45
N LEU A 459 -17.84 12.94 10.73
CA LEU A 459 -18.75 11.96 11.33
C LEU A 459 -20.18 12.50 11.37
N GLU A 460 -20.35 13.79 11.69
CA GLU A 460 -21.65 14.46 11.64
C GLU A 460 -22.21 14.50 10.21
N ASN A 461 -21.39 14.80 9.20
CA ASN A 461 -21.79 14.73 7.80
C ASN A 461 -22.25 13.33 7.36
N LEU A 462 -21.59 12.27 7.83
CA LEU A 462 -22.03 10.89 7.57
C LEU A 462 -23.41 10.63 8.18
N ARG A 463 -23.65 11.09 9.42
CA ARG A 463 -24.95 10.98 10.07
C ARG A 463 -26.01 11.78 9.28
N ASP A 464 -25.72 13.03 8.93
CA ASP A 464 -26.66 13.93 8.25
C ASP A 464 -27.02 13.45 6.83
N ALA A 465 -26.18 12.62 6.24
CA ALA A 465 -26.48 11.88 5.01
C ALA A 465 -27.47 10.72 5.21
N GLY A 466 -28.05 10.54 6.40
CA GLY A 466 -29.03 9.51 6.71
C GLY A 466 -28.43 8.18 7.16
N ASN A 467 -27.25 8.21 7.79
CA ASN A 467 -26.59 7.03 8.31
C ASN A 467 -26.58 6.99 9.84
N SER A 468 -26.43 5.81 10.39
CA SER A 468 -26.09 5.61 11.82
C SER A 468 -24.58 5.55 11.97
N VAL A 469 -24.00 6.31 12.89
CA VAL A 469 -22.55 6.37 13.11
C VAL A 469 -22.24 5.91 14.52
N PHE A 470 -21.70 4.72 14.66
CA PHE A 470 -21.36 4.05 15.92
C PHE A 470 -19.84 4.11 16.12
N VAL A 471 -19.40 4.77 17.17
CA VAL A 471 -17.99 5.04 17.41
C VAL A 471 -17.56 4.50 18.76
N VAL A 472 -16.57 3.62 18.79
CA VAL A 472 -15.87 3.26 20.03
C VAL A 472 -14.83 4.32 20.28
N GLU A 473 -14.94 5.08 21.38
CA GLU A 473 -14.11 6.25 21.62
C GLU A 473 -13.90 6.56 23.09
N HIS A 474 -12.80 7.29 23.36
CA HIS A 474 -12.43 7.80 24.68
C HIS A 474 -12.35 9.34 24.72
N ASP A 475 -12.46 10.00 23.58
CA ASP A 475 -12.39 11.47 23.49
C ASP A 475 -13.67 12.14 24.01
N LEU A 476 -13.49 12.96 25.04
CA LEU A 476 -14.61 13.67 25.69
C LEU A 476 -15.31 14.70 24.77
N ASN A 477 -14.59 15.25 23.79
CA ASN A 477 -15.18 16.22 22.88
C ASN A 477 -16.13 15.53 21.89
N LEU A 478 -15.79 14.33 21.43
CA LEU A 478 -16.68 13.54 20.60
C LEU A 478 -17.89 13.04 21.41
N MET A 479 -17.68 12.58 22.65
CA MET A 479 -18.79 12.19 23.54
C MET A 479 -19.82 13.31 23.74
N ARG A 480 -19.34 14.55 23.91
CA ARG A 480 -20.24 15.73 24.06
C ARG A 480 -21.03 16.08 22.77
N ARG A 481 -20.56 15.65 21.61
CA ARG A 481 -21.25 15.85 20.32
C ARG A 481 -22.17 14.69 19.95
N ALA A 482 -22.05 13.56 20.64
CA ALA A 482 -22.90 12.40 20.41
C ALA A 482 -24.36 12.71 20.78
N GLN A 483 -25.31 12.19 19.98
CA GLN A 483 -26.71 12.18 20.32
C GLN A 483 -27.07 11.05 21.28
N TRP A 484 -26.20 10.05 21.40
CA TRP A 484 -26.42 8.92 22.26
C TRP A 484 -25.10 8.36 22.78
N LEU A 485 -25.06 8.05 24.06
CA LEU A 485 -23.92 7.44 24.73
C LEU A 485 -24.28 6.06 25.23
N VAL A 486 -23.41 5.08 25.00
CA VAL A 486 -23.47 3.75 25.56
C VAL A 486 -22.21 3.52 26.39
N ASP A 487 -22.32 3.50 27.71
CA ASP A 487 -21.19 3.28 28.61
C ASP A 487 -21.12 1.82 29.03
N VAL A 488 -19.94 1.18 28.80
CA VAL A 488 -19.70 -0.25 29.02
C VAL A 488 -18.65 -0.43 30.11
N GLY A 489 -19.00 -1.15 31.17
CA GLY A 489 -18.14 -1.31 32.33
C GLY A 489 -18.60 -2.45 33.26
N PRO A 490 -18.32 -2.32 34.58
CA PRO A 490 -17.60 -1.22 35.26
C PRO A 490 -16.07 -1.32 35.17
N SER A 491 -15.54 -2.48 34.76
CA SER A 491 -14.11 -2.78 34.77
C SER A 491 -13.70 -3.54 33.49
N ALA A 492 -12.45 -3.96 33.40
CA ALA A 492 -11.93 -4.74 32.30
C ALA A 492 -12.14 -6.25 32.46
N GLY A 493 -12.10 -7.00 31.35
CA GLY A 493 -12.12 -8.47 31.34
C GLY A 493 -13.40 -9.06 31.96
N GLU A 494 -13.26 -10.06 32.80
CA GLU A 494 -14.39 -10.80 33.41
C GLU A 494 -15.29 -9.92 34.30
N GLN A 495 -14.76 -8.82 34.85
CA GLN A 495 -15.50 -7.89 35.69
C GLN A 495 -16.21 -6.79 34.88
N GLY A 496 -15.97 -6.74 33.56
CA GLY A 496 -16.64 -5.86 32.62
C GLY A 496 -17.86 -6.52 31.98
N GLY A 497 -18.25 -5.99 30.81
CA GLY A 497 -19.25 -6.60 29.94
C GLY A 497 -20.69 -6.24 30.26
N HIS A 498 -20.92 -5.22 31.08
CA HIS A 498 -22.26 -4.68 31.36
C HIS A 498 -22.44 -3.31 30.72
N VAL A 499 -23.64 -3.01 30.26
CA VAL A 499 -24.03 -1.63 29.92
C VAL A 499 -24.44 -0.91 31.20
N LEU A 500 -23.67 0.12 31.56
CA LEU A 500 -23.90 0.92 32.77
C LEU A 500 -24.86 2.07 32.49
N TYR A 501 -24.80 2.62 31.29
CA TYR A 501 -25.66 3.71 30.83
C TYR A 501 -25.93 3.57 29.33
N SER A 502 -27.12 3.89 28.90
CA SER A 502 -27.49 4.08 27.50
C SER A 502 -28.53 5.20 27.44
N GLY A 503 -28.19 6.32 26.79
CA GLY A 503 -29.05 7.52 26.80
C GLY A 503 -28.40 8.72 26.11
N ILE A 504 -29.11 9.89 26.18
CA ILE A 504 -28.72 11.20 25.62
C ILE A 504 -27.60 11.82 26.45
#